data_735acf59c2dc5d2f9a47561fdb5171ac
#
_entry.id   735acf59c2dc5d2f9a47561fdb5171ac
#
_cell.length_a   1.000
_cell.length_b   1.000
_cell.length_c   1.000
_cell.angle_alpha   90.00
_cell.angle_beta   90.00
_cell.angle_gamma   90.00
#
_symmetry.space_group_name_H-M   'P 1'
#
loop_
_entity.id
_entity.type
_entity.pdbx_description
1 polymer ?
#
loop_
_entity_poly.entity_id
_entity_poly.type
_entity_poly.pdbx_seq_one_letter_code
_entity_poly.pdbx_strand_id
1 'polypeptide(L)'
;WTTEPEALELIARHVDTGASLPAELLERLREQQEECRRLDNLHALIGSADGKKFRNFAQGLTFELMVRHANHTLQQMSDRYLLVRDQTEPLELNVMDNYQAGEVRSTKNLSGGESFIVSLALALGLSRMASQNVRVDSLFLDEGFGTLDEEALDVALDTLAGLRQDGKLIGVISHVAALKERIAIQIRVHPLPGGRSRLEGPGCSQLAG
;
A
#
# COMPACT_ATOMS: atom_id res chain seq x y z
N TRP A 1 -8.86 20.58 30.99
CA TRP A 1 -9.98 21.43 30.55
C TRP A 1 -10.35 22.33 31.69
N THR A 2 -9.83 23.53 31.72
CA THR A 2 -10.24 24.58 32.67
C THR A 2 -11.34 25.37 31.99
N THR A 3 -12.60 25.08 32.33
CA THR A 3 -13.69 26.03 32.14
C THR A 3 -13.29 27.28 32.90
N GLU A 4 -13.34 28.44 32.24
CA GLU A 4 -13.04 29.71 32.92
C GLU A 4 -13.87 29.79 34.21
N PRO A 5 -13.25 30.06 35.37
CA PRO A 5 -13.94 30.07 36.66
C PRO A 5 -15.18 30.98 36.69
N GLU A 6 -15.13 32.07 35.93
CA GLU A 6 -16.24 33.02 35.77
C GLU A 6 -17.48 32.40 35.08
N ALA A 7 -17.30 31.52 34.12
CA ALA A 7 -18.42 30.86 33.44
C ALA A 7 -19.13 29.86 34.36
N LEU A 8 -18.37 29.13 35.18
CA LEU A 8 -18.92 28.22 36.17
C LEU A 8 -19.69 28.96 37.29
N GLU A 9 -19.18 30.09 37.72
CA GLU A 9 -19.82 30.91 38.74
C GLU A 9 -21.11 31.56 38.24
N LEU A 10 -21.17 32.00 36.98
CA LEU A 10 -22.36 32.50 36.30
C LEU A 10 -23.43 31.41 36.12
N ILE A 11 -23.04 30.20 35.73
CA ILE A 11 -23.94 29.05 35.61
C ILE A 11 -24.53 28.70 36.99
N ALA A 12 -23.70 28.61 38.02
CA ALA A 12 -24.13 28.31 39.38
C ALA A 12 -25.15 29.34 39.90
N ARG A 13 -24.90 30.63 39.71
CA ARG A 13 -25.85 31.71 40.10
C ARG A 13 -27.20 31.59 39.40
N HIS A 14 -27.23 31.24 38.11
CA HIS A 14 -28.48 31.14 37.37
C HIS A 14 -29.29 29.86 37.69
N VAL A 15 -28.59 28.75 38.01
CA VAL A 15 -29.21 27.52 38.51
C VAL A 15 -29.89 27.75 39.86
N ASP A 16 -29.28 28.49 40.79
CA ASP A 16 -29.81 28.76 42.11
C ASP A 16 -31.01 29.76 42.11
N THR A 17 -31.06 30.64 41.12
CA THR A 17 -32.13 31.66 41.03
C THR A 17 -33.28 31.28 40.11
N GLY A 18 -33.22 30.17 39.39
CA GLY A 18 -34.24 29.75 38.41
C GLY A 18 -34.40 30.69 37.22
N ALA A 19 -33.47 31.64 37.03
CA ALA A 19 -33.49 32.59 35.92
C ALA A 19 -32.98 31.92 34.64
N SER A 20 -33.50 32.28 33.47
CA SER A 20 -32.98 31.80 32.18
C SER A 20 -31.58 32.37 31.95
N LEU A 21 -30.65 31.54 31.49
CA LEU A 21 -29.29 31.95 31.14
C LEU A 21 -29.33 33.05 30.07
N PRO A 22 -28.44 34.07 30.17
CA PRO A 22 -28.29 35.07 29.10
C PRO A 22 -28.06 34.45 27.75
N ALA A 23 -28.63 35.00 26.68
CA ALA A 23 -28.53 34.48 25.34
C ALA A 23 -27.08 34.32 24.88
N GLU A 24 -26.22 35.27 25.22
CA GLU A 24 -24.79 35.25 24.93
C GLU A 24 -24.07 34.07 25.59
N LEU A 25 -24.46 33.71 26.84
CA LEU A 25 -23.88 32.56 27.53
C LEU A 25 -24.34 31.23 26.93
N LEU A 26 -25.59 31.17 26.47
CA LEU A 26 -26.13 30.01 25.75
C LEU A 26 -25.45 29.79 24.42
N GLU A 27 -25.11 30.86 23.71
CA GLU A 27 -24.38 30.79 22.43
C GLU A 27 -22.95 30.26 22.64
N ARG A 28 -22.23 30.81 23.61
CA ARG A 28 -20.90 30.34 24.02
C ARG A 28 -20.91 28.85 24.46
N LEU A 29 -21.93 28.43 25.19
CA LEU A 29 -22.07 27.03 25.60
C LEU A 29 -22.27 26.09 24.37
N ARG A 30 -23.08 26.54 23.40
CA ARG A 30 -23.27 25.78 22.17
C ARG A 30 -21.97 25.64 21.37
N GLU A 31 -21.24 26.71 21.19
CA GLU A 31 -19.95 26.71 20.53
C GLU A 31 -18.97 25.76 21.21
N GLN A 32 -18.87 25.83 22.54
CA GLN A 32 -18.01 24.91 23.29
C GLN A 32 -18.46 23.44 23.19
N GLN A 33 -19.77 23.20 23.21
CA GLN A 33 -20.32 21.85 23.04
C GLN A 33 -20.00 21.29 21.67
N GLU A 34 -20.06 22.09 20.60
CA GLU A 34 -19.72 21.68 19.25
C GLU A 34 -18.22 21.37 19.13
N GLU A 35 -17.38 22.19 19.75
CA GLU A 35 -15.94 21.95 19.78
C GLU A 35 -15.56 20.69 20.58
N CYS A 36 -16.17 20.50 21.75
CA CYS A 36 -16.00 19.27 22.54
C CYS A 36 -16.41 18.03 21.71
N ARG A 37 -17.58 18.08 21.08
CA ARG A 37 -18.05 16.96 20.22
C ARG A 37 -17.08 16.69 19.09
N ARG A 38 -16.53 17.72 18.47
CA ARG A 38 -15.53 17.58 17.40
C ARG A 38 -14.25 16.93 17.91
N LEU A 39 -13.77 17.34 19.08
CA LEU A 39 -12.58 16.78 19.72
C LEU A 39 -12.81 15.35 20.21
N ASP A 40 -13.99 15.05 20.74
CA ASP A 40 -14.37 13.69 21.15
C ASP A 40 -14.43 12.73 19.95
N ASN A 41 -14.98 13.18 18.83
CA ASN A 41 -14.97 12.41 17.59
C ASN A 41 -13.54 12.16 17.10
N LEU A 42 -12.68 13.18 17.15
CA LEU A 42 -11.28 13.04 16.79
C LEU A 42 -10.56 12.08 17.73
N HIS A 43 -10.79 12.20 19.04
CA HIS A 43 -10.23 11.30 20.04
C HIS A 43 -10.72 9.85 19.86
N ALA A 44 -11.99 9.65 19.50
CA ALA A 44 -12.52 8.33 19.22
C ALA A 44 -11.82 7.66 18.03
N LEU A 45 -11.47 8.44 17.00
CA LEU A 45 -10.79 7.96 15.80
C LEU A 45 -9.30 7.66 16.02
N ILE A 46 -8.57 8.57 16.64
CA ILE A 46 -7.10 8.53 16.72
C ILE A 46 -6.54 8.53 18.13
N GLY A 47 -7.37 8.83 19.16
CA GLY A 47 -6.95 8.90 20.54
C GLY A 47 -6.75 7.51 21.15
N SER A 48 -5.56 7.26 21.69
CA SER A 48 -5.27 6.14 22.58
C SER A 48 -4.05 6.47 23.43
N ALA A 49 -4.01 5.95 24.66
CA ALA A 49 -2.91 6.22 25.59
C ALA A 49 -1.54 5.77 25.06
N ASP A 50 -1.52 4.72 24.23
CA ASP A 50 -0.32 4.13 23.61
C ASP A 50 -0.05 4.65 22.18
N GLY A 51 -0.86 5.56 21.66
CA GLY A 51 -0.77 6.07 20.29
C GLY A 51 -1.11 5.04 19.20
N LYS A 52 -1.60 3.87 19.57
CA LYS A 52 -1.86 2.76 18.63
C LYS A 52 -2.95 3.09 17.62
N LYS A 53 -4.04 3.76 18.06
CA LYS A 53 -5.12 4.16 17.16
C LYS A 53 -4.64 5.13 16.08
N PHE A 54 -3.87 6.15 16.47
CA PHE A 54 -3.29 7.11 15.52
C PHE A 54 -2.36 6.42 14.51
N ARG A 55 -1.49 5.55 14.99
CA ARG A 55 -0.57 4.79 14.12
C ARG A 55 -1.35 3.92 13.13
N ASN A 56 -2.33 3.16 13.60
CA ASN A 56 -3.16 2.32 12.74
C ASN A 56 -3.93 3.14 11.69
N PHE A 57 -4.45 4.30 12.09
CA PHE A 57 -5.12 5.23 11.18
C PHE A 57 -4.16 5.75 10.09
N ALA A 58 -2.99 6.26 10.48
CA ALA A 58 -1.99 6.79 9.55
C ALA A 58 -1.45 5.70 8.61
N GLN A 59 -1.15 4.52 9.13
CA GLN A 59 -0.74 3.36 8.32
C GLN A 59 -1.85 2.92 7.37
N GLY A 60 -3.11 2.94 7.83
CA GLY A 60 -4.27 2.62 7.02
C GLY A 60 -4.44 3.54 5.82
N LEU A 61 -4.21 4.85 5.97
CA LEU A 61 -4.24 5.81 4.86
C LEU A 61 -3.15 5.55 3.83
N THR A 62 -1.93 5.30 4.30
CA THR A 62 -0.79 4.96 3.42
C THR A 62 -1.04 3.65 2.68
N PHE A 63 -1.58 2.66 3.38
CA PHE A 63 -1.92 1.36 2.79
C PHE A 63 -3.04 1.48 1.74
N GLU A 64 -4.06 2.28 2.00
CA GLU A 64 -5.13 2.56 1.04
C GLU A 64 -4.59 3.19 -0.24
N LEU A 65 -3.68 4.15 -0.12
CA LEU A 65 -3.04 4.78 -1.27
C LEU A 65 -2.22 3.77 -2.07
N MET A 66 -1.46 2.90 -1.39
CA MET A 66 -0.71 1.81 -2.01
C MET A 66 -1.62 0.85 -2.78
N VAL A 67 -2.72 0.41 -2.15
CA VAL A 67 -3.71 -0.49 -2.79
C VAL A 67 -4.32 0.15 -4.02
N ARG A 68 -4.63 1.45 -3.99
CA ARG A 68 -5.15 2.19 -5.13
C ARG A 68 -4.16 2.21 -6.31
N HIS A 69 -2.88 2.48 -6.05
CA HIS A 69 -1.84 2.44 -7.08
C HIS A 69 -1.62 1.02 -7.60
N ALA A 70 -1.66 0.02 -6.71
CA ALA A 70 -1.55 -1.38 -7.08
C ALA A 70 -2.72 -1.82 -7.99
N ASN A 71 -3.95 -1.44 -7.64
CA ASN A 71 -5.13 -1.74 -8.46
C ASN A 71 -5.04 -1.11 -9.86
N HIS A 72 -4.53 0.12 -9.97
CA HIS A 72 -4.31 0.72 -11.27
C HIS A 72 -3.36 -0.10 -12.14
N THR A 73 -2.30 -0.64 -11.56
CA THR A 73 -1.36 -1.52 -12.27
C THR A 73 -1.96 -2.91 -12.52
N LEU A 74 -2.69 -3.44 -11.54
CA LEU A 74 -3.35 -4.75 -11.64
C LEU A 74 -4.38 -4.78 -12.78
N GLN A 75 -5.16 -3.72 -12.95
CA GLN A 75 -6.12 -3.56 -14.05
C GLN A 75 -5.46 -3.54 -15.44
N GLN A 76 -4.19 -3.16 -15.54
CA GLN A 76 -3.44 -3.25 -16.80
C GLN A 76 -2.99 -4.68 -17.11
N MET A 77 -2.83 -5.52 -16.08
CA MET A 77 -2.41 -6.92 -16.20
C MET A 77 -3.59 -7.89 -16.26
N SER A 78 -4.68 -7.60 -15.54
CA SER A 78 -5.85 -8.45 -15.45
C SER A 78 -7.06 -7.64 -14.99
N ASP A 79 -8.18 -7.78 -15.67
CA ASP A 79 -9.48 -7.22 -15.29
C ASP A 79 -10.23 -8.10 -14.26
N ARG A 80 -9.69 -9.31 -14.02
CA ARG A 80 -10.28 -10.29 -13.13
C ARG A 80 -10.16 -9.91 -11.65
N TYR A 81 -9.02 -9.36 -11.23
CA TYR A 81 -8.71 -9.18 -9.82
C TYR A 81 -8.73 -7.72 -9.39
N LEU A 82 -9.29 -7.47 -8.21
CA LEU A 82 -9.24 -6.19 -7.53
C LEU A 82 -8.79 -6.38 -6.08
N LEU A 83 -7.77 -5.66 -5.66
CA LEU A 83 -7.31 -5.66 -4.28
C LEU A 83 -8.24 -4.82 -3.41
N VAL A 84 -8.69 -5.38 -2.31
CA VAL A 84 -9.55 -4.71 -1.33
C VAL A 84 -8.97 -4.86 0.06
N ARG A 85 -9.10 -3.82 0.88
CA ARG A 85 -8.69 -3.89 2.28
C ARG A 85 -9.69 -4.72 3.06
N ASP A 86 -9.20 -5.46 4.04
CA ASP A 86 -10.08 -6.07 5.04
C ASP A 86 -10.73 -4.98 5.90
N GLN A 87 -12.01 -5.17 6.22
CA GLN A 87 -12.79 -4.21 7.01
C GLN A 87 -12.48 -4.30 8.51
N THR A 88 -12.06 -5.45 8.97
CA THR A 88 -11.79 -5.74 10.38
C THR A 88 -10.31 -5.58 10.72
N GLU A 89 -9.43 -5.97 9.80
CA GLU A 89 -7.98 -5.91 9.97
C GLU A 89 -7.37 -4.82 9.06
N PRO A 90 -6.97 -3.67 9.62
CA PRO A 90 -6.61 -2.48 8.84
C PRO A 90 -5.45 -2.65 7.85
N LEU A 91 -4.60 -3.66 8.05
CA LEU A 91 -3.42 -3.95 7.22
C LEU A 91 -3.51 -5.29 6.50
N GLU A 92 -4.64 -5.98 6.60
CA GLU A 92 -4.89 -7.20 5.82
C GLU A 92 -5.47 -6.85 4.45
N LEU A 93 -5.10 -7.68 3.47
CA LEU A 93 -5.46 -7.51 2.09
C LEU A 93 -6.23 -8.73 1.60
N ASN A 94 -7.32 -8.47 0.93
CA ASN A 94 -8.14 -9.45 0.25
C ASN A 94 -8.13 -9.18 -1.27
N VAL A 95 -8.54 -10.17 -2.03
CA VAL A 95 -8.71 -10.08 -3.49
C VAL A 95 -10.17 -10.35 -3.81
N MET A 96 -10.77 -9.45 -4.56
CA MET A 96 -12.07 -9.64 -5.19
C MET A 96 -11.87 -10.25 -6.57
N ASP A 97 -12.54 -11.36 -6.85
CA ASP A 97 -12.53 -12.03 -8.16
C ASP A 97 -13.77 -11.64 -8.96
N ASN A 98 -13.61 -10.77 -9.95
CA ASN A 98 -14.71 -10.30 -10.77
C ASN A 98 -15.32 -11.41 -11.65
N TYR A 99 -14.57 -12.46 -11.96
CA TYR A 99 -15.04 -13.61 -12.74
C TYR A 99 -15.82 -14.60 -11.87
N GLN A 100 -15.74 -14.48 -10.56
CA GLN A 100 -16.50 -15.26 -9.58
C GLN A 100 -17.54 -14.39 -8.86
N ALA A 101 -18.31 -13.62 -9.60
CA ALA A 101 -19.38 -12.77 -9.10
C ALA A 101 -18.95 -11.79 -7.99
N GLY A 102 -17.69 -11.35 -7.98
CA GLY A 102 -17.15 -10.45 -6.97
C GLY A 102 -16.85 -11.13 -5.64
N GLU A 103 -16.60 -12.44 -5.63
CA GLU A 103 -16.20 -13.15 -4.42
C GLU A 103 -14.91 -12.56 -3.84
N VAL A 104 -14.95 -12.26 -2.54
CA VAL A 104 -13.80 -11.72 -1.81
C VAL A 104 -13.12 -12.85 -1.03
N ARG A 105 -11.85 -13.05 -1.28
CA ARG A 105 -11.04 -14.09 -0.61
C ARG A 105 -9.70 -13.53 -0.13
N SER A 106 -9.15 -14.15 0.90
CA SER A 106 -7.83 -13.77 1.42
C SER A 106 -6.74 -13.97 0.36
N THR A 107 -5.78 -13.06 0.30
CA THR A 107 -4.58 -13.21 -0.53
C THR A 107 -3.78 -14.49 -0.22
N LYS A 108 -3.96 -15.08 0.96
CA LYS A 108 -3.34 -16.35 1.38
C LYS A 108 -3.86 -17.57 0.59
N ASN A 109 -5.02 -17.43 -0.06
CA ASN A 109 -5.69 -18.51 -0.81
C ASN A 109 -5.50 -18.40 -2.33
N LEU A 110 -4.57 -17.56 -2.79
CA LEU A 110 -4.25 -17.41 -4.20
C LEU A 110 -3.36 -18.55 -4.71
N SER A 111 -3.55 -18.93 -5.96
CA SER A 111 -2.60 -19.81 -6.67
C SER A 111 -1.25 -19.11 -6.85
N GLY A 112 -0.21 -19.85 -7.24
CA GLY A 112 1.12 -19.28 -7.44
C GLY A 112 1.13 -18.15 -8.48
N GLY A 113 0.46 -18.34 -9.61
CA GLY A 113 0.35 -17.33 -10.67
C GLY A 113 -0.44 -16.09 -10.21
N GLU A 114 -1.58 -16.28 -9.59
CA GLU A 114 -2.39 -15.18 -9.03
C GLU A 114 -1.60 -14.38 -7.98
N SER A 115 -0.92 -15.08 -7.08
CA SER A 115 -0.08 -14.48 -6.05
C SER A 115 1.06 -13.66 -6.65
N PHE A 116 1.68 -14.14 -7.74
CA PHE A 116 2.73 -13.41 -8.44
C PHE A 116 2.21 -12.09 -9.03
N ILE A 117 1.09 -12.12 -9.79
CA ILE A 117 0.49 -10.94 -10.42
C ILE A 117 0.10 -9.91 -9.36
N VAL A 118 -0.53 -10.34 -8.26
CA VAL A 118 -0.90 -9.47 -7.14
C VAL A 118 0.33 -8.87 -6.47
N SER A 119 1.37 -9.67 -6.23
CA SER A 119 2.62 -9.20 -5.60
C SER A 119 3.35 -8.21 -6.49
N LEU A 120 3.38 -8.46 -7.80
CA LEU A 120 3.96 -7.56 -8.79
C LEU A 120 3.20 -6.21 -8.80
N ALA A 121 1.86 -6.25 -8.83
CA ALA A 121 1.04 -5.04 -8.78
C ALA A 121 1.27 -4.22 -7.51
N LEU A 122 1.41 -4.88 -6.35
CA LEU A 122 1.73 -4.23 -5.08
C LEU A 122 3.12 -3.59 -5.10
N ALA A 123 4.14 -4.30 -5.60
CA ALA A 123 5.50 -3.78 -5.71
C ALA A 123 5.55 -2.54 -6.62
N LEU A 124 4.85 -2.57 -7.75
CA LEU A 124 4.76 -1.46 -8.68
C LEU A 124 3.94 -0.29 -8.12
N GLY A 125 2.86 -0.59 -7.40
CA GLY A 125 2.06 0.42 -6.68
C GLY A 125 2.90 1.15 -5.63
N LEU A 126 3.68 0.41 -4.84
CA LEU A 126 4.62 0.98 -3.87
C LEU A 126 5.70 1.83 -4.53
N SER A 127 6.27 1.36 -5.64
CA SER A 127 7.26 2.10 -6.42
C SER A 127 6.70 3.43 -6.94
N ARG A 128 5.46 3.46 -7.41
CA ARG A 128 4.78 4.69 -7.86
C ARG A 128 4.52 5.66 -6.71
N MET A 129 4.08 5.15 -5.56
CA MET A 129 3.85 5.96 -4.38
C MET A 129 5.17 6.57 -3.85
N ALA A 130 6.25 5.80 -3.81
CA ALA A 130 7.55 6.27 -3.36
C ALA A 130 8.14 7.31 -4.32
N SER A 131 7.88 7.23 -5.62
CA SER A 131 8.45 8.11 -6.64
C SER A 131 8.00 9.58 -6.53
N GLN A 132 6.99 9.89 -5.75
CA GLN A 132 6.61 11.28 -5.45
C GLN A 132 7.61 11.97 -4.51
N ASN A 133 8.30 11.20 -3.64
CA ASN A 133 9.23 11.72 -2.65
C ASN A 133 10.66 11.13 -2.79
N VAL A 134 10.78 9.95 -3.36
CA VAL A 134 12.05 9.23 -3.57
C VAL A 134 12.05 8.66 -4.98
N ARG A 135 13.09 8.99 -5.75
CA ARG A 135 13.23 8.46 -7.11
C ARG A 135 13.64 6.99 -7.04
N VAL A 136 12.73 6.10 -7.44
CA VAL A 136 13.01 4.67 -7.59
C VAL A 136 13.30 4.40 -9.06
N ASP A 137 14.58 4.29 -9.39
CA ASP A 137 15.04 4.14 -10.78
C ASP A 137 15.24 2.68 -11.19
N SER A 138 15.28 1.75 -10.25
CA SER A 138 15.50 0.33 -10.53
C SER A 138 14.57 -0.58 -9.74
N LEU A 139 14.15 -1.67 -10.38
CA LEU A 139 13.35 -2.73 -9.79
C LEU A 139 13.99 -4.07 -10.13
N PHE A 140 14.27 -4.89 -9.11
CA PHE A 140 14.76 -6.25 -9.28
C PHE A 140 13.70 -7.24 -8.81
N LEU A 141 13.37 -8.18 -9.71
CA LEU A 141 12.43 -9.26 -9.44
C LEU A 141 13.23 -10.57 -9.35
N ASP A 142 13.11 -11.23 -8.21
CA ASP A 142 13.80 -12.49 -7.95
C ASP A 142 12.80 -13.63 -7.95
N GLU A 143 12.86 -14.50 -8.95
CA GLU A 143 11.98 -15.65 -9.15
C GLU A 143 10.50 -15.30 -9.37
N GLY A 144 9.60 -16.29 -9.26
CA GLY A 144 8.13 -16.14 -9.32
C GLY A 144 7.52 -16.37 -10.70
N PHE A 145 8.26 -16.17 -11.78
CA PHE A 145 7.75 -16.32 -13.15
C PHE A 145 7.46 -17.79 -13.54
N GLY A 146 8.05 -18.76 -12.83
CA GLY A 146 7.83 -20.18 -13.10
C GLY A 146 6.43 -20.68 -12.71
N THR A 147 5.64 -19.90 -12.01
CA THR A 147 4.27 -20.22 -11.61
C THR A 147 3.22 -19.69 -12.57
N LEU A 148 3.63 -18.89 -13.58
CA LEU A 148 2.77 -18.30 -14.58
C LEU A 148 2.56 -19.26 -15.75
N ASP A 149 1.36 -19.27 -16.30
CA ASP A 149 1.09 -19.78 -17.63
C ASP A 149 1.65 -18.81 -18.70
N GLU A 150 1.59 -19.19 -19.94
CA GLU A 150 2.18 -18.43 -21.04
C GLU A 150 1.51 -17.05 -21.21
N GLU A 151 0.19 -16.98 -21.08
CA GLU A 151 -0.59 -15.75 -21.20
C GLU A 151 -0.28 -14.76 -20.07
N ALA A 152 -0.27 -15.24 -18.83
CA ALA A 152 0.09 -14.41 -17.67
C ALA A 152 1.56 -13.95 -17.72
N LEU A 153 2.46 -14.77 -18.24
CA LEU A 153 3.86 -14.41 -18.44
C LEU A 153 4.00 -13.26 -19.45
N ASP A 154 3.26 -13.34 -20.58
CA ASP A 154 3.26 -12.28 -21.59
C ASP A 154 2.78 -10.96 -21.03
N VAL A 155 1.65 -10.97 -20.34
CA VAL A 155 1.09 -9.78 -19.70
C VAL A 155 2.05 -9.18 -18.67
N ALA A 156 2.70 -10.01 -17.86
CA ALA A 156 3.68 -9.55 -16.88
C ALA A 156 4.87 -8.88 -17.55
N LEU A 157 5.40 -9.48 -18.63
CA LEU A 157 6.54 -8.93 -19.38
C LEU A 157 6.19 -7.62 -20.10
N ASP A 158 5.01 -7.52 -20.70
CA ASP A 158 4.54 -6.30 -21.34
C ASP A 158 4.39 -5.16 -20.32
N THR A 159 3.88 -5.47 -19.12
CA THR A 159 3.79 -4.50 -18.01
C THR A 159 5.18 -4.02 -17.59
N LEU A 160 6.16 -4.92 -17.47
CA LEU A 160 7.54 -4.55 -17.13
C LEU A 160 8.22 -3.76 -18.27
N ALA A 161 7.92 -4.09 -19.53
CA ALA A 161 8.42 -3.34 -20.68
C ALA A 161 7.88 -1.90 -20.71
N GLY A 162 6.61 -1.68 -20.32
CA GLY A 162 6.03 -0.35 -20.15
C GLY A 162 6.77 0.50 -19.12
N LEU A 163 7.16 -0.09 -17.98
CA LEU A 163 7.94 0.61 -16.95
C LEU A 163 9.35 1.02 -17.43
N ARG A 164 9.96 0.24 -18.32
CA ARG A 164 11.23 0.60 -18.94
C ARG A 164 11.09 1.84 -19.82
N GLN A 165 9.96 2.00 -20.49
CA GLN A 165 9.68 3.21 -21.29
C GLN A 165 9.58 4.46 -20.40
N ASP A 166 9.17 4.31 -19.14
CA ASP A 166 9.17 5.33 -18.11
C ASP A 166 10.59 5.63 -17.55
N GLY A 167 11.64 5.05 -18.15
CA GLY A 167 13.05 5.27 -17.78
C GLY A 167 13.53 4.45 -16.59
N LYS A 168 12.80 3.43 -16.16
CA LYS A 168 13.21 2.54 -15.05
C LYS A 168 14.09 1.40 -15.55
N LEU A 169 15.09 1.03 -14.74
CA LEU A 169 15.90 -0.16 -14.93
C LEU A 169 15.17 -1.37 -14.31
N ILE A 170 14.86 -2.37 -15.13
CA ILE A 170 14.22 -3.60 -14.66
C ILE A 170 15.22 -4.76 -14.77
N GLY A 171 15.50 -5.40 -13.63
CA GLY A 171 16.28 -6.62 -13.54
C GLY A 171 15.38 -7.81 -13.17
N VAL A 172 15.53 -8.93 -13.85
CA VAL A 172 14.81 -10.17 -13.56
C VAL A 172 15.82 -11.28 -13.32
N ILE A 173 15.71 -11.95 -12.17
CA ILE A 173 16.49 -13.15 -11.85
C ILE A 173 15.55 -14.34 -12.02
N SER A 174 15.87 -15.24 -12.93
CA SER A 174 15.00 -16.40 -13.20
C SER A 174 15.75 -17.52 -13.91
N HIS A 175 15.27 -18.73 -13.69
CA HIS A 175 15.72 -19.93 -14.45
C HIS A 175 14.75 -20.31 -15.58
N VAL A 176 13.64 -19.61 -15.76
CA VAL A 176 12.60 -19.90 -16.76
C VAL A 176 13.13 -19.72 -18.18
N ALA A 177 13.04 -20.78 -19.00
CA ALA A 177 13.57 -20.77 -20.36
C ALA A 177 12.87 -19.72 -21.25
N ALA A 178 11.56 -19.57 -21.15
CA ALA A 178 10.78 -18.60 -21.92
C ALA A 178 11.24 -17.14 -21.72
N LEU A 179 11.72 -16.79 -20.53
CA LEU A 179 12.28 -15.46 -20.27
C LEU A 179 13.59 -15.22 -21.00
N LYS A 180 14.41 -16.27 -21.18
CA LYS A 180 15.68 -16.18 -21.90
C LYS A 180 15.49 -15.85 -23.39
N GLU A 181 14.37 -16.27 -23.96
CA GLU A 181 14.05 -15.99 -25.37
C GLU A 181 13.52 -14.56 -25.58
N ARG A 182 12.88 -14.00 -24.55
CA ARG A 182 12.19 -12.69 -24.63
C ARG A 182 13.02 -11.51 -24.11
N ILE A 183 14.01 -11.77 -23.26
CA ILE A 183 14.88 -10.73 -22.70
C ILE A 183 16.23 -10.74 -23.42
N ALA A 184 16.49 -9.71 -24.22
CA ALA A 184 17.68 -9.63 -25.07
C ALA A 184 18.99 -9.42 -24.29
N ILE A 185 18.97 -8.69 -23.17
CA ILE A 185 20.16 -8.39 -22.37
C ILE A 185 20.21 -9.35 -21.21
N GLN A 186 21.21 -10.22 -21.17
CA GLN A 186 21.33 -11.27 -20.16
C GLN A 186 22.71 -11.30 -19.54
N ILE A 187 22.76 -11.54 -18.23
CA ILE A 187 23.96 -11.92 -17.50
C ILE A 187 23.80 -13.37 -17.07
N ARG A 188 24.64 -14.25 -17.57
CA ARG A 188 24.61 -15.68 -17.26
C ARG A 188 25.56 -15.99 -16.11
N VAL A 189 25.09 -16.79 -15.18
CA VAL A 189 25.87 -17.28 -14.04
C VAL A 189 26.23 -18.73 -14.32
N HIS A 190 27.50 -19.02 -14.52
CA HIS A 190 28.01 -20.37 -14.72
C HIS A 190 28.63 -20.91 -13.44
N PRO A 191 28.11 -21.97 -12.83
CA PRO A 191 28.72 -22.58 -11.67
C PRO A 191 30.06 -23.22 -12.03
N LEU A 192 31.06 -23.07 -11.17
CA LEU A 192 32.38 -23.67 -11.30
C LEU A 192 32.67 -24.56 -10.07
N PRO A 193 33.62 -25.51 -10.20
CA PRO A 193 34.03 -26.33 -9.06
C PRO A 193 34.54 -25.49 -7.89
N GLY A 194 34.29 -25.97 -6.65
CA GLY A 194 34.74 -25.30 -5.43
C GLY A 194 33.86 -24.14 -4.98
N GLY A 195 32.57 -24.10 -5.39
CA GLY A 195 31.61 -23.07 -4.95
C GLY A 195 31.83 -21.71 -5.60
N ARG A 196 32.61 -21.64 -6.66
CA ARG A 196 32.82 -20.41 -7.46
C ARG A 196 31.78 -20.33 -8.57
N SER A 197 31.61 -19.14 -9.11
CA SER A 197 30.82 -18.91 -10.32
C SER A 197 31.51 -17.91 -11.23
N ARG A 198 31.22 -18.03 -12.52
CA ARG A 198 31.64 -17.10 -13.56
C ARG A 198 30.42 -16.37 -14.09
N LEU A 199 30.52 -15.06 -14.22
CA LEU A 199 29.53 -14.23 -14.88
C LEU A 199 29.90 -14.02 -16.35
N GLU A 200 28.93 -14.09 -17.22
CA GLU A 200 29.08 -13.85 -18.66
C GLU A 200 27.93 -12.97 -19.14
N GLY A 201 28.26 -11.83 -19.74
CA GLY A 201 27.28 -10.87 -20.28
C GLY A 201 27.85 -9.46 -20.41
N PRO A 202 27.02 -8.52 -20.87
CA PRO A 202 27.42 -7.13 -21.01
C PRO A 202 27.89 -6.53 -19.66
N GLY A 203 29.05 -5.88 -19.67
CA GLY A 203 29.65 -5.27 -18.48
C GLY A 203 30.38 -6.24 -17.55
N CYS A 204 30.40 -7.54 -17.82
CA CYS A 204 31.19 -8.50 -17.06
C CYS A 204 32.65 -8.47 -17.58
N SER A 205 33.60 -8.03 -16.75
CA SER A 205 35.03 -8.15 -17.00
C SER A 205 35.64 -9.22 -16.11
N GLN A 206 36.59 -10.01 -16.63
CA GLN A 206 37.41 -10.88 -15.79
C GLN A 206 38.28 -9.99 -14.90
N LEU A 207 38.14 -10.11 -13.59
CA LEU A 207 39.14 -9.62 -12.68
C LEU A 207 40.41 -10.46 -12.95
N ALA A 208 41.48 -9.82 -13.42
CA ALA A 208 42.78 -10.45 -13.48
C ALA A 208 43.17 -10.82 -12.05
N GLY A 209 43.22 -12.10 -11.75
CA GLY A 209 43.67 -12.65 -10.48
C GLY A 209 45.21 -12.69 -10.42
#